data_1b93ee021f63d29cce4a6fdf76a887a9
#
_entry.id   1b93ee021f63d29cce4a6fdf76a887a9
#
_cell.length_a   1.000
_cell.length_b   1.000
_cell.length_c   1.000
_cell.angle_alpha   90.00
_cell.angle_beta   90.00
_cell.angle_gamma   90.00
#
_symmetry.space_group_name_H-M   'P 1'
#
loop_
_entity.id
_entity.type
_entity.pdbx_description
1 polymer ?
#
loop_
_entity_poly.entity_id
_entity_poly.type
_entity_poly.pdbx_seq_one_letter_code
_entity_poly.pdbx_strand_id
1 'polypeptide(L)'
;MSERSGSSHAPIRRVTEPNPLPTRLGVFPSGDGLDVAVVARAASGVDMCIFDEAGAETRFALLGPKTGIWHGHIPGYGAGTRYGFRVH
;
A
#
# COMPACT_ATOMS: atom_id res chain seq x y z
N MET A 1 -12.99 -9.08 -24.69
CA MET A 1 -12.96 -8.93 -23.96
C MET A 1 -13.16 -8.57 -23.40
N SER A 2 -13.13 -8.59 -23.09
CA SER A 2 -13.16 -8.16 -22.19
C SER A 2 -13.13 -7.78 -21.64
N GLU A 3 -12.90 -7.63 -21.67
CA GLU A 3 -12.77 -7.15 -20.93
C GLU A 3 -13.17 -6.83 -20.27
N ARG A 4 -13.30 -6.87 -19.94
CA ARG A 4 -13.60 -6.60 -19.12
C ARG A 4 -13.59 -6.47 -18.27
N SER A 5 -13.96 -6.64 -18.55
CA SER A 5 -13.94 -6.81 -17.36
C SER A 5 -13.04 -6.35 -16.38
N GLY A 6 -12.25 -6.68 -16.12
CA GLY A 6 -11.29 -6.14 -15.18
C GLY A 6 -11.26 -4.65 -15.06
N SER A 7 -11.96 -3.98 -15.87
CA SER A 7 -12.02 -2.53 -15.84
C SER A 7 -12.51 -1.98 -14.50
N SER A 8 -13.18 -2.80 -13.68
CA SER A 8 -13.65 -2.35 -12.37
C SER A 8 -12.55 -2.33 -11.31
N HIS A 9 -11.37 -2.80 -11.64
CA HIS A 9 -10.28 -2.89 -10.68
C HIS A 9 -9.18 -1.90 -11.00
N ALA A 10 -8.71 -1.19 -9.98
CA ALA A 10 -7.55 -0.33 -10.13
C ALA A 10 -6.31 -1.19 -10.41
N PRO A 11 -5.36 -0.69 -11.20
CA PRO A 11 -4.09 -1.39 -11.36
C PRO A 11 -3.38 -1.54 -10.03
N ILE A 12 -2.71 -2.67 -9.83
CA ILE A 12 -1.90 -2.90 -8.65
C ILE A 12 -0.48 -2.45 -8.95
N ARG A 13 0.00 -1.54 -8.15
CA ARG A 13 1.35 -0.99 -8.29
C ARG A 13 2.28 -1.65 -7.28
N ARG A 14 3.54 -1.73 -7.65
CA ARG A 14 4.56 -2.26 -6.77
C ARG A 14 5.17 -1.13 -5.95
N VAL A 15 5.61 -1.46 -4.74
CA VAL A 15 6.26 -0.52 -3.85
C VAL A 15 7.73 -0.90 -3.69
N THR A 16 8.53 0.03 -3.19
CA THR A 16 9.94 -0.22 -2.89
C THR A 16 10.11 -0.49 -1.40
N GLU A 17 11.26 -1.05 -1.03
CA GLU A 17 11.61 -1.19 0.37
C GLU A 17 11.80 0.20 0.99
N PRO A 18 11.28 0.43 2.20
CA PRO A 18 11.58 1.67 2.90
C PRO A 18 13.06 1.74 3.26
N ASN A 19 13.64 2.93 3.25
CA ASN A 19 15.04 3.13 3.57
C ASN A 19 15.18 4.33 4.52
N PRO A 20 15.43 4.14 5.81
CA PRO A 20 15.56 2.83 6.48
C PRO A 20 14.20 2.13 6.65
N LEU A 21 14.26 0.84 6.99
CA LEU A 21 13.03 0.10 7.29
C LEU A 21 12.34 0.72 8.51
N PRO A 22 10.99 0.76 8.52
CA PRO A 22 10.26 1.33 9.64
C PRO A 22 10.53 0.57 10.93
N THR A 23 10.69 1.31 12.02
CA THR A 23 10.88 0.73 13.35
C THR A 23 9.57 0.67 14.12
N ARG A 24 8.48 1.14 13.53
CA ARG A 24 7.16 1.14 14.15
C ARG A 24 6.11 0.83 13.09
N LEU A 25 4.95 0.35 13.56
CA LEU A 25 3.84 0.03 12.67
C LEU A 25 3.03 1.28 12.35
N GLY A 26 2.40 1.27 11.18
CA GLY A 26 1.52 2.34 10.75
C GLY A 26 1.92 2.91 9.40
N VAL A 27 1.36 4.07 9.11
CA VAL A 27 1.62 4.82 7.88
C VAL A 27 2.10 6.21 8.28
N PHE A 28 3.25 6.61 7.77
CA PHE A 28 3.81 7.90 8.15
C PHE A 28 4.64 8.51 7.03
N PRO A 29 4.69 9.85 6.95
CA PRO A 29 5.49 10.52 5.92
C PRO A 29 6.97 10.22 6.10
N SER A 30 7.65 10.01 4.99
CA SER A 30 9.08 9.71 4.98
C SER A 30 9.65 10.09 3.62
N GLY A 31 10.58 11.04 3.60
CA GLY A 31 11.20 11.46 2.37
C GLY A 31 10.18 11.99 1.36
N ASP A 32 10.15 11.39 0.17
CA ASP A 32 9.28 11.83 -0.93
C ASP A 32 7.91 11.15 -0.91
N GLY A 33 7.56 10.44 0.15
CA GLY A 33 6.31 9.70 0.18
C GLY A 33 5.91 9.21 1.55
N LEU A 34 5.32 8.02 1.58
CA LEU A 34 4.84 7.38 2.80
C LEU A 34 5.55 6.05 3.02
N ASP A 35 5.97 5.82 4.26
CA ASP A 35 6.41 4.51 4.69
C ASP A 35 5.25 3.81 5.37
N VAL A 36 5.10 2.51 5.10
CA VAL A 36 3.99 1.69 5.57
C VAL A 36 4.53 0.42 6.20
N ALA A 37 4.00 0.08 7.36
CA ALA A 37 4.32 -1.20 8.01
C ALA A 37 3.08 -1.66 8.78
N VAL A 38 2.52 -2.82 8.39
CA VAL A 38 1.32 -3.35 9.01
C VAL A 38 1.49 -4.84 9.31
N VAL A 39 0.85 -5.30 10.37
CA VAL A 39 0.88 -6.71 10.74
C VAL A 39 -0.34 -7.41 10.17
N ALA A 40 -0.11 -8.52 9.45
CA ALA A 40 -1.17 -9.38 8.96
C ALA A 40 -0.60 -10.79 8.82
N ARG A 41 -0.51 -11.51 9.93
CA ARG A 41 0.27 -12.76 10.02
C ARG A 41 -0.26 -13.88 9.14
N ALA A 42 -1.58 -13.98 9.01
CA ALA A 42 -2.20 -15.05 8.25
C ALA A 42 -2.49 -14.65 6.79
N ALA A 43 -2.10 -13.46 6.39
CA ALA A 43 -2.40 -12.98 5.04
C ALA A 43 -1.45 -13.59 4.01
N SER A 44 -1.95 -13.81 2.80
CA SER A 44 -1.15 -14.18 1.65
C SER A 44 -0.73 -12.94 0.85
N GLY A 45 -1.31 -11.79 1.15
CA GLY A 45 -0.95 -10.52 0.52
C GLY A 45 -1.66 -9.38 1.22
N VAL A 46 -1.09 -8.20 1.15
CA VAL A 46 -1.69 -6.98 1.69
C VAL A 46 -1.48 -5.87 0.68
N ASP A 47 -2.57 -5.20 0.30
CA ASP A 47 -2.52 -4.03 -0.57
C ASP A 47 -2.90 -2.80 0.24
N MET A 48 -2.17 -1.72 0.03
CA MET A 48 -2.57 -0.40 0.52
C MET A 48 -3.33 0.31 -0.59
N CYS A 49 -4.52 0.78 -0.27
CA CYS A 49 -5.38 1.48 -1.22
C CYS A 49 -5.38 2.95 -0.88
N ILE A 50 -5.07 3.80 -1.87
CA ILE A 50 -5.05 5.24 -1.69
C ILE A 50 -6.19 5.83 -2.51
N PHE A 51 -6.94 6.74 -1.91
CA PHE A 51 -8.12 7.35 -2.52
C PHE A 51 -7.88 8.83 -2.76
N ASP A 52 -8.18 9.30 -3.97
CA ASP A 52 -8.12 10.73 -4.26
C ASP A 52 -9.42 11.42 -3.84
N GLU A 53 -9.51 12.72 -4.11
CA GLU A 53 -10.68 13.51 -3.72
C GLU A 53 -11.96 13.07 -4.40
N ALA A 54 -11.83 12.50 -5.60
CA ALA A 54 -12.97 11.98 -6.34
C ALA A 54 -13.35 10.57 -5.91
N GLY A 55 -12.57 9.95 -5.02
CA GLY A 55 -12.80 8.60 -4.56
C GLY A 55 -12.17 7.53 -5.43
N ALA A 56 -11.39 7.91 -6.43
CA ALA A 56 -10.69 6.94 -7.25
C ALA A 56 -9.60 6.24 -6.43
N GLU A 57 -9.50 4.94 -6.60
CA GLU A 57 -8.61 4.10 -5.83
C GLU A 57 -7.36 3.74 -6.63
N THR A 58 -6.20 3.84 -5.99
CA THR A 58 -4.94 3.28 -6.50
C THR A 58 -4.44 2.27 -5.49
N ARG A 59 -4.08 1.07 -5.95
CA ARG A 59 -3.61 -0.01 -5.09
C ARG A 59 -2.11 -0.19 -5.18
N PHE A 60 -1.50 -0.43 -4.03
CA PHE A 60 -0.08 -0.70 -3.92
C PHE A 60 0.11 -2.02 -3.17
N ALA A 61 0.71 -3.01 -3.85
CA ALA A 61 1.01 -4.29 -3.22
C ALA A 61 2.20 -4.11 -2.27
N LEU A 62 1.99 -4.38 -0.99
CA LEU A 62 3.06 -4.29 0.00
C LEU A 62 3.98 -5.50 -0.10
N LEU A 63 5.20 -5.31 0.38
CA LEU A 63 6.23 -6.33 0.40
C LEU A 63 6.15 -7.12 1.70
N GLY A 64 6.54 -8.38 1.64
CA GLY A 64 6.57 -9.21 2.83
C GLY A 64 5.90 -10.56 2.62
N PRO A 65 5.53 -11.25 3.72
CA PRO A 65 5.71 -10.77 5.09
C PRO A 65 7.15 -10.94 5.57
N LYS A 66 7.55 -10.04 6.45
CA LYS A 66 8.82 -10.15 7.15
C LYS A 66 8.49 -10.17 8.64
N THR A 67 8.58 -11.33 9.24
CA THR A 67 8.16 -11.56 10.63
C THR A 67 6.69 -11.14 10.84
N GLY A 68 5.83 -11.46 9.87
CA GLY A 68 4.41 -11.10 9.91
C GLY A 68 4.11 -9.66 9.55
N ILE A 69 5.11 -8.88 9.19
CA ILE A 69 4.96 -7.46 8.86
C ILE A 69 5.04 -7.27 7.35
N TRP A 70 4.06 -6.56 6.82
CA TRP A 70 4.02 -6.13 5.42
C TRP A 70 4.42 -4.67 5.37
N HIS A 71 5.25 -4.30 4.39
CA HIS A 71 5.87 -2.99 4.38
C HIS A 71 6.04 -2.46 2.96
N GLY A 72 6.30 -1.16 2.86
CA GLY A 72 6.60 -0.53 1.59
C GLY A 72 6.82 0.97 1.71
N HIS A 73 7.43 1.54 0.69
CA HIS A 73 7.55 2.99 0.53
C HIS A 73 6.78 3.38 -0.72
N ILE A 74 5.90 4.36 -0.60
CA ILE A 74 5.04 4.80 -1.69
C ILE A 74 5.34 6.28 -1.95
N PRO A 75 6.06 6.59 -3.04
CA PRO A 75 6.41 7.98 -3.33
C PRO A 75 5.21 8.78 -3.82
N GLY A 76 5.27 10.09 -3.66
CA GLY A 76 4.28 10.99 -4.22
C GLY A 76 3.11 11.32 -3.32
N TYR A 77 3.08 10.79 -2.10
CA TYR A 77 2.01 11.04 -1.15
C TYR A 77 2.60 11.59 0.15
N GLY A 78 1.75 12.19 0.97
CA GLY A 78 2.18 12.79 2.22
C GLY A 78 1.09 12.78 3.27
N ALA A 79 1.25 13.62 4.29
CA ALA A 79 0.27 13.74 5.36
C ALA A 79 -1.09 14.12 4.78
N GLY A 80 -2.15 13.55 5.36
CA GLY A 80 -3.51 13.80 4.90
C GLY A 80 -3.99 12.87 3.80
N THR A 81 -3.14 11.98 3.30
CA THR A 81 -3.53 10.97 2.31
C THR A 81 -4.59 10.05 2.90
N ARG A 82 -5.67 9.82 2.16
CA ARG A 82 -6.72 8.88 2.57
C ARG A 82 -6.37 7.49 2.07
N TYR A 83 -6.42 6.52 2.95
CA TYR A 83 -6.00 5.17 2.60
C TYR A 83 -6.80 4.11 3.35
N GLY A 84 -6.69 2.88 2.87
CA GLY A 84 -7.19 1.69 3.54
C GLY A 84 -6.36 0.50 3.11
N PHE A 85 -6.69 -0.66 3.64
CA PHE A 85 -5.95 -1.88 3.31
C PHE A 85 -6.89 -2.96 2.84
N ARG A 86 -6.41 -3.77 1.89
CA ARG A 86 -7.08 -5.01 1.49
C ARG A 86 -6.15 -6.15 1.86
N VAL A 87 -6.66 -7.05 2.70
CA VAL A 87 -5.89 -8.20 3.19
C VAL A 87 -6.38 -9.44 2.46
N HIS A 88 -5.46 -10.18 1.91
CA HIS A 88 -5.78 -11.39 1.14
C HIS A 88 -5.46 -12.67 1.87
#